data_ae2b54db7c1db29b0e01791161e3e8d5
#
_entry.id   ae2b54db7c1db29b0e01791161e3e8d5
#
_cell.length_a   1.000
_cell.length_b   1.000
_cell.length_c   1.000
_cell.angle_alpha   90.00
_cell.angle_beta   90.00
_cell.angle_gamma   90.00
#
_symmetry.space_group_name_H-M   'P 1'
#
loop_
_entity.id
_entity.type
_entity.pdbx_description
1 polymer ?
#
loop_
_entity_poly.entity_id
_entity_poly.type
_entity_poly.pdbx_seq_one_letter_code
_entity_poly.pdbx_strand_id
1 'polypeptide(L)'
;MKYRIVIDRPFGRIELEAESLEEILDNLRSFPEWMTVIDQSIIERALAPEPKDELRGIVEFTVDGPAIIVPPEKLNSKEVIGLLLYASGPDGLEPKEVSRLLSISGWSMAGYAARMSEMKREGFLIRDGDMYKLSVRGRSWVEEVVSRLRA
;
A
#
# COMPACT_ATOMS: atom_id res chain seq x y z
N MET A 1 -15.46 -24.19 33.43
CA MET A 1 -15.55 -24.67 32.05
C MET A 1 -15.46 -23.47 31.13
N LYS A 2 -14.54 -23.47 30.19
CA LYS A 2 -14.43 -22.37 29.23
C LYS A 2 -15.21 -22.71 27.96
N TYR A 3 -15.98 -21.74 27.50
CA TYR A 3 -16.70 -21.79 26.23
C TYR A 3 -15.92 -21.01 25.20
N ARG A 4 -15.82 -21.55 24.02
CA ARG A 4 -15.11 -20.90 22.90
C ARG A 4 -16.01 -20.90 21.67
N ILE A 5 -16.16 -19.71 21.06
CA ILE A 5 -16.83 -19.55 19.77
C ILE A 5 -15.81 -19.08 18.75
N VAL A 6 -15.83 -19.71 17.60
CA VAL A 6 -14.99 -19.38 16.46
C VAL A 6 -15.88 -18.93 15.31
N ILE A 7 -15.60 -17.74 14.77
CA ILE A 7 -16.33 -17.17 13.64
C ILE A 7 -15.34 -16.96 12.50
N ASP A 8 -15.53 -17.67 11.39
CA ASP A 8 -14.71 -17.51 10.20
C ASP A 8 -15.33 -16.45 9.28
N ARG A 9 -14.51 -15.49 8.87
CA ARG A 9 -14.86 -14.40 7.96
C ARG A 9 -13.82 -14.29 6.84
N PRO A 10 -14.14 -13.65 5.71
CA PRO A 10 -13.18 -13.50 4.61
C PRO A 10 -11.86 -12.83 5.01
N PHE A 11 -11.87 -11.94 6.00
CA PHE A 11 -10.69 -11.23 6.50
C PHE A 11 -9.89 -12.03 7.53
N GLY A 12 -10.42 -13.15 8.05
CA GLY A 12 -9.76 -13.93 9.09
C GLY A 12 -10.75 -14.57 10.06
N ARG A 13 -10.24 -14.92 11.21
CA ARG A 13 -10.98 -15.64 12.24
C ARG A 13 -11.12 -14.78 13.50
N ILE A 14 -12.33 -14.77 14.06
CA ILE A 14 -12.63 -14.15 15.36
C ILE A 14 -12.85 -15.27 16.36
N GLU A 15 -12.16 -15.22 17.48
CA GLU A 15 -12.30 -16.17 18.58
C GLU A 15 -12.81 -15.44 19.81
N LEU A 16 -13.87 -15.98 20.44
CA LEU A 16 -14.42 -15.49 21.69
C LEU A 16 -14.31 -16.59 22.72
N GLU A 17 -13.74 -16.28 23.89
CA GLU A 17 -13.69 -17.18 25.03
C GLU A 17 -14.47 -16.57 26.21
N ALA A 18 -15.23 -17.40 26.91
CA ALA A 18 -15.97 -16.99 28.08
C ALA A 18 -16.05 -18.10 29.10
N GLU A 19 -16.21 -17.76 30.36
CA GLU A 19 -16.31 -18.74 31.45
C GLU A 19 -17.76 -19.23 31.70
N SER A 20 -18.74 -18.50 31.18
CA SER A 20 -20.15 -18.87 31.30
C SER A 20 -20.89 -18.77 29.96
N LEU A 21 -21.96 -19.56 29.82
CA LEU A 21 -22.82 -19.52 28.65
C LEU A 21 -23.56 -18.17 28.54
N GLU A 22 -23.90 -17.56 29.66
CA GLU A 22 -24.56 -16.25 29.71
C GLU A 22 -23.67 -15.17 29.10
N GLU A 23 -22.39 -15.18 29.44
CA GLU A 23 -21.39 -14.25 28.89
C GLU A 23 -21.25 -14.38 27.38
N ILE A 24 -21.25 -15.61 26.86
CA ILE A 24 -21.27 -15.87 25.42
C ILE A 24 -22.54 -15.32 24.78
N LEU A 25 -23.70 -15.54 25.37
CA LEU A 25 -24.97 -15.05 24.85
C LEU A 25 -25.02 -13.53 24.85
N ASP A 26 -24.49 -12.87 25.87
CA ASP A 26 -24.40 -11.42 25.93
C ASP A 26 -23.45 -10.86 24.85
N ASN A 27 -22.33 -11.50 24.64
CA ASN A 27 -21.40 -11.15 23.54
C ASN A 27 -22.05 -11.33 22.18
N LEU A 28 -22.84 -12.38 21.99
CA LEU A 28 -23.55 -12.62 20.73
C LEU A 28 -24.70 -11.62 20.51
N ARG A 29 -25.35 -11.12 21.55
CA ARG A 29 -26.39 -10.07 21.43
C ARG A 29 -25.81 -8.75 20.95
N SER A 30 -24.62 -8.40 21.41
CA SER A 30 -23.89 -7.21 20.94
C SER A 30 -23.12 -7.44 19.66
N PHE A 31 -23.06 -8.67 19.16
CA PHE A 31 -22.33 -9.08 17.97
C PHE A 31 -22.62 -8.21 16.74
N PRO A 32 -23.89 -7.89 16.39
CA PRO A 32 -24.16 -7.06 15.22
C PRO A 32 -23.52 -5.67 15.28
N GLU A 33 -23.45 -5.08 16.48
CA GLU A 33 -22.89 -3.73 16.66
C GLU A 33 -21.39 -3.70 16.43
N TRP A 34 -20.63 -4.53 17.15
CA TRP A 34 -19.17 -4.52 16.99
C TRP A 34 -18.72 -5.14 15.68
N MET A 35 -19.51 -6.06 15.10
CA MET A 35 -19.23 -6.62 13.80
C MET A 35 -19.39 -5.55 12.70
N THR A 36 -20.38 -4.68 12.82
CA THR A 36 -20.55 -3.53 11.93
C THR A 36 -19.34 -2.61 11.98
N VAL A 37 -18.79 -2.33 13.16
CA VAL A 37 -17.60 -1.50 13.31
C VAL A 37 -16.40 -2.15 12.60
N ILE A 38 -16.21 -3.47 12.76
CA ILE A 38 -15.14 -4.20 12.09
C ILE A 38 -15.34 -4.17 10.58
N ASP A 39 -16.53 -4.49 10.10
CA ASP A 39 -16.85 -4.49 8.66
C ASP A 39 -16.65 -3.10 8.05
N GLN A 40 -17.07 -2.02 8.72
CA GLN A 40 -16.83 -0.66 8.27
C GLN A 40 -15.35 -0.33 8.18
N SER A 41 -14.56 -0.70 9.19
CA SER A 41 -13.11 -0.46 9.19
C SER A 41 -12.42 -1.16 8.02
N ILE A 42 -12.87 -2.36 7.67
CA ILE A 42 -12.36 -3.14 6.54
C ILE A 42 -12.84 -2.52 5.22
N ILE A 43 -14.11 -2.14 5.13
CA ILE A 43 -14.70 -1.51 3.95
C ILE A 43 -14.05 -0.15 3.68
N GLU A 44 -13.83 0.66 4.71
CA GLU A 44 -13.15 1.96 4.57
C GLU A 44 -11.74 1.79 4.00
N ARG A 45 -11.01 0.76 4.41
CA ARG A 45 -9.71 0.42 3.84
C ARG A 45 -9.82 -0.10 2.40
N ALA A 46 -10.87 -0.86 2.12
CA ALA A 46 -11.14 -1.39 0.78
C ALA A 46 -11.71 -0.34 -0.18
N LEU A 47 -12.44 0.65 0.34
CA LEU A 47 -13.02 1.77 -0.42
C LEU A 47 -12.12 3.01 -0.44
N ALA A 48 -11.09 3.07 0.40
CA ALA A 48 -10.01 4.01 0.15
C ALA A 48 -9.62 3.81 -1.32
N PRO A 49 -9.61 4.88 -2.14
CA PRO A 49 -9.34 4.72 -3.55
C PRO A 49 -8.04 3.96 -3.68
N GLU A 50 -8.17 2.68 -4.03
CA GLU A 50 -6.99 1.87 -4.28
C GLU A 50 -6.26 2.57 -5.41
N PRO A 51 -4.98 2.95 -5.20
CA PRO A 51 -4.17 3.52 -6.28
C PRO A 51 -4.17 2.62 -7.52
N LYS A 52 -4.61 1.38 -7.35
CA LYS A 52 -4.69 0.35 -8.38
C LYS A 52 -5.49 0.75 -9.63
N ASP A 53 -6.63 1.44 -9.48
CA ASP A 53 -7.45 1.82 -10.63
C ASP A 53 -6.79 2.93 -11.45
N GLU A 54 -6.16 3.89 -10.80
CA GLU A 54 -5.43 4.96 -11.46
C GLU A 54 -4.16 4.45 -12.14
N LEU A 55 -3.57 3.40 -11.59
CA LEU A 55 -2.31 2.81 -12.05
C LEU A 55 -2.51 1.68 -13.06
N ARG A 56 -3.74 1.38 -13.44
CA ARG A 56 -4.02 0.33 -14.43
C ARG A 56 -3.31 0.63 -15.76
N GLY A 57 -2.55 -0.34 -16.24
CA GLY A 57 -1.74 -0.17 -17.44
C GLY A 57 -0.40 0.53 -17.23
N ILE A 58 -0.12 0.98 -16.02
CA ILE A 58 1.14 1.63 -15.62
C ILE A 58 1.93 0.74 -14.67
N VAL A 59 1.25 0.19 -13.67
CA VAL A 59 1.84 -0.68 -12.66
C VAL A 59 1.06 -1.99 -12.61
N GLU A 60 1.77 -3.09 -12.59
CA GLU A 60 1.21 -4.42 -12.31
C GLU A 60 1.61 -4.83 -10.89
N PHE A 61 0.62 -5.25 -10.11
CA PHE A 61 0.86 -5.71 -8.75
C PHE A 61 1.12 -7.21 -8.75
N THR A 62 2.38 -7.58 -8.56
CA THR A 62 2.84 -8.97 -8.54
C THR A 62 2.99 -9.47 -7.11
N VAL A 63 3.22 -10.79 -6.95
CA VAL A 63 3.55 -11.38 -5.63
C VAL A 63 4.82 -10.80 -5.03
N ASP A 64 5.73 -10.29 -5.86
CA ASP A 64 6.98 -9.66 -5.43
C ASP A 64 6.85 -8.16 -5.18
N GLY A 65 5.70 -7.57 -5.47
CA GLY A 65 5.40 -6.16 -5.30
C GLY A 65 5.01 -5.47 -6.61
N PRO A 66 4.85 -4.15 -6.59
CA PRO A 66 4.49 -3.40 -7.80
C PRO A 66 5.63 -3.39 -8.82
N ALA A 67 5.29 -3.62 -10.08
CA ALA A 67 6.22 -3.60 -11.20
C ALA A 67 5.72 -2.58 -12.25
N ILE A 68 6.62 -1.75 -12.74
CA ILE A 68 6.30 -0.77 -13.79
C ILE A 68 6.25 -1.49 -15.12
N ILE A 69 5.14 -1.36 -15.84
CA ILE A 69 4.92 -2.01 -17.14
C ILE A 69 4.91 -1.03 -18.33
N VAL A 70 5.04 0.27 -18.04
CA VAL A 70 5.14 1.29 -19.07
C VAL A 70 6.50 1.19 -19.78
N PRO A 71 6.55 1.37 -21.14
CA PRO A 71 7.81 1.34 -21.87
C PRO A 71 8.82 2.37 -21.32
N PRO A 72 10.11 2.02 -21.23
CA PRO A 72 11.15 2.91 -20.70
C PRO A 72 11.27 4.26 -21.39
N GLU A 73 10.88 4.35 -22.66
CA GLU A 73 10.94 5.60 -23.42
C GLU A 73 9.98 6.68 -22.89
N LYS A 74 8.95 6.29 -22.16
CA LYS A 74 7.92 7.19 -21.63
C LYS A 74 8.23 7.74 -20.25
N LEU A 75 9.25 7.22 -19.58
CA LEU A 75 9.58 7.55 -18.21
C LEU A 75 11.07 7.83 -18.04
N ASN A 76 11.38 8.69 -17.10
CA ASN A 76 12.77 8.84 -16.61
C ASN A 76 12.94 8.10 -15.27
N SER A 77 14.18 8.00 -14.80
CA SER A 77 14.53 7.25 -13.58
C SER A 77 13.81 7.78 -12.33
N LYS A 78 13.65 9.10 -12.22
CA LYS A 78 12.97 9.70 -11.07
C LYS A 78 11.48 9.39 -11.08
N GLU A 79 10.87 9.44 -12.26
CA GLU A 79 9.44 9.11 -12.42
C GLU A 79 9.15 7.66 -12.06
N VAL A 80 10.03 6.73 -12.45
CA VAL A 80 9.89 5.31 -12.08
C VAL A 80 9.97 5.13 -10.57
N ILE A 81 10.93 5.75 -9.92
CA ILE A 81 11.06 5.69 -8.45
C ILE A 81 9.82 6.28 -7.78
N GLY A 82 9.35 7.42 -8.27
CA GLY A 82 8.13 8.06 -7.77
C GLY A 82 6.90 7.17 -7.91
N LEU A 83 6.72 6.53 -9.05
CA LEU A 83 5.61 5.59 -9.30
C LEU A 83 5.68 4.37 -8.39
N LEU A 84 6.86 3.82 -8.16
CA LEU A 84 7.03 2.69 -7.24
C LEU A 84 6.67 3.06 -5.81
N LEU A 85 7.08 4.23 -5.34
CA LEU A 85 6.71 4.74 -4.03
C LEU A 85 5.20 5.00 -3.92
N TYR A 86 4.61 5.56 -4.95
CA TYR A 86 3.18 5.82 -5.01
C TYR A 86 2.37 4.52 -4.95
N ALA A 87 2.78 3.52 -5.73
CA ALA A 87 2.12 2.22 -5.78
C ALA A 87 2.29 1.41 -4.49
N SER A 88 3.38 1.61 -3.75
CA SER A 88 3.68 0.87 -2.53
C SER A 88 2.94 1.39 -1.28
N GLY A 89 2.26 2.52 -1.40
CA GLY A 89 1.43 3.07 -0.34
C GLY A 89 2.14 4.07 0.58
N PRO A 90 1.44 4.55 1.62
CA PRO A 90 1.89 5.67 2.45
C PRO A 90 3.05 5.35 3.39
N ASP A 91 3.33 4.08 3.64
CA ASP A 91 4.40 3.69 4.58
C ASP A 91 5.81 3.90 4.02
N GLY A 92 5.92 4.04 2.71
CA GLY A 92 7.19 4.24 2.03
C GLY A 92 7.96 2.95 1.79
N LEU A 93 9.21 3.10 1.33
CA LEU A 93 10.10 1.99 1.01
C LEU A 93 11.51 2.27 1.52
N GLU A 94 12.20 1.22 1.94
CA GLU A 94 13.65 1.27 2.14
C GLU A 94 14.37 1.34 0.79
N PRO A 95 15.58 1.94 0.73
CA PRO A 95 16.34 2.01 -0.53
C PRO A 95 16.54 0.66 -1.21
N LYS A 96 16.83 -0.39 -0.44
CA LYS A 96 17.01 -1.75 -0.98
C LYS A 96 15.72 -2.29 -1.63
N GLU A 97 14.55 -1.94 -1.10
CA GLU A 97 13.27 -2.31 -1.68
C GLU A 97 13.02 -1.59 -3.00
N VAL A 98 13.37 -0.31 -3.08
CA VAL A 98 13.32 0.44 -4.34
C VAL A 98 14.19 -0.21 -5.39
N SER A 99 15.41 -0.59 -5.03
CA SER A 99 16.33 -1.31 -5.91
C SER A 99 15.74 -2.63 -6.40
N ARG A 100 15.14 -3.39 -5.51
CA ARG A 100 14.49 -4.66 -5.84
C ARG A 100 13.34 -4.48 -6.82
N LEU A 101 12.49 -3.49 -6.58
CA LEU A 101 11.34 -3.19 -7.44
C LEU A 101 11.75 -2.64 -8.80
N LEU A 102 12.83 -1.87 -8.87
CA LEU A 102 13.43 -1.45 -10.15
C LEU A 102 13.88 -2.67 -10.96
N SER A 103 14.54 -3.63 -10.31
CA SER A 103 14.98 -4.87 -10.94
C SER A 103 13.80 -5.67 -11.50
N ILE A 104 12.74 -5.85 -10.72
CA ILE A 104 11.51 -6.54 -11.13
C ILE A 104 10.89 -5.85 -12.34
N SER A 105 10.92 -4.52 -12.37
CA SER A 105 10.38 -3.71 -13.47
C SER A 105 11.26 -3.71 -14.73
N GLY A 106 12.40 -4.36 -14.68
CA GLY A 106 13.34 -4.38 -15.81
C GLY A 106 14.14 -3.09 -15.97
N TRP A 107 14.19 -2.26 -14.93
CA TRP A 107 14.96 -1.01 -14.94
C TRP A 107 16.35 -1.22 -14.34
N SER A 108 17.31 -0.45 -14.83
CA SER A 108 18.66 -0.45 -14.27
C SER A 108 18.64 0.11 -12.84
N MET A 109 19.32 -0.57 -11.94
CA MET A 109 19.52 -0.11 -10.57
C MET A 109 20.70 0.87 -10.45
N ALA A 110 21.43 1.11 -11.51
CA ALA A 110 22.58 2.00 -11.48
C ALA A 110 22.14 3.44 -11.19
N GLY A 111 22.72 4.04 -10.16
CA GLY A 111 22.47 5.43 -9.79
C GLY A 111 21.15 5.70 -9.06
N TYR A 112 20.39 4.68 -8.69
CA TYR A 112 19.10 4.89 -8.01
C TYR A 112 19.24 5.66 -6.70
N ALA A 113 20.28 5.38 -5.93
CA ALA A 113 20.53 6.06 -4.65
C ALA A 113 20.80 7.56 -4.85
N ALA A 114 21.55 7.91 -5.89
CA ALA A 114 21.80 9.30 -6.26
C ALA A 114 20.51 10.00 -6.69
N ARG A 115 19.65 9.32 -7.46
CA ARG A 115 18.34 9.85 -7.87
C ARG A 115 17.42 10.08 -6.68
N MET A 116 17.39 9.17 -5.74
CA MET A 116 16.60 9.33 -4.50
C MET A 116 17.10 10.52 -3.68
N SER A 117 18.40 10.71 -3.56
CA SER A 117 18.99 11.85 -2.88
C SER A 117 18.65 13.16 -3.56
N GLU A 118 18.66 13.21 -4.89
CA GLU A 118 18.24 14.37 -5.67
C GLU A 118 16.76 14.69 -5.44
N MET A 119 15.90 13.68 -5.49
CA MET A 119 14.46 13.82 -5.26
C MET A 119 14.17 14.34 -3.86
N LYS A 120 14.93 13.92 -2.86
CA LYS A 120 14.84 14.44 -1.50
C LYS A 120 15.20 15.91 -1.44
N ARG A 121 16.29 16.32 -2.10
CA ARG A 121 16.71 17.74 -2.17
C ARG A 121 15.69 18.60 -2.91
N GLU A 122 15.06 18.06 -3.94
CA GLU A 122 14.01 18.75 -4.70
C GLU A 122 12.68 18.83 -3.95
N GLY A 123 12.55 18.17 -2.81
CA GLY A 123 11.34 18.19 -1.99
C GLY A 123 10.28 17.17 -2.38
N PHE A 124 10.57 16.22 -3.25
CA PHE A 124 9.65 15.16 -3.67
C PHE A 124 9.61 13.98 -2.70
N LEU A 125 10.71 13.73 -2.00
CA LEU A 125 10.82 12.66 -1.02
C LEU A 125 11.11 13.22 0.37
N ILE A 126 10.59 12.53 1.37
CA ILE A 126 10.96 12.70 2.78
C ILE A 126 11.50 11.40 3.32
N ARG A 127 12.41 11.50 4.27
CA ARG A 127 12.98 10.34 4.95
C ARG A 127 12.40 10.24 6.36
N ASP A 128 11.90 9.05 6.69
CA ASP A 128 11.38 8.72 8.01
C ASP A 128 12.12 7.45 8.48
N GLY A 129 13.15 7.64 9.33
CA GLY A 129 14.04 6.54 9.69
C GLY A 129 14.78 5.99 8.47
N ASP A 130 14.61 4.70 8.20
CA ASP A 130 15.19 4.04 7.02
C ASP A 130 14.28 4.07 5.80
N MET A 131 13.06 4.60 5.95
CA MET A 131 12.04 4.62 4.91
C MET A 131 12.05 5.94 4.15
N TYR A 132 11.88 5.87 2.83
CA TYR A 132 11.61 7.02 1.98
C TYR A 132 10.14 7.03 1.59
N LYS A 133 9.54 8.21 1.69
CA LYS A 133 8.13 8.43 1.35
C LYS A 133 8.00 9.59 0.38
N LEU A 134 6.93 9.60 -0.40
CA LEU A 134 6.56 10.79 -1.17
C LEU A 134 6.10 11.90 -0.22
N SER A 135 6.62 13.10 -0.43
CA SER A 135 6.07 14.30 0.18
C SER A 135 4.71 14.62 -0.47
N VAL A 136 3.97 15.59 0.07
CA VAL A 136 2.74 16.07 -0.57
C VAL A 136 3.03 16.57 -1.99
N ARG A 137 4.12 17.31 -2.15
CA ARG A 137 4.59 17.78 -3.46
C ARG A 137 4.98 16.63 -4.38
N GLY A 138 5.66 15.61 -3.86
CA GLY A 138 6.05 14.42 -4.61
C GLY A 138 4.85 13.63 -5.08
N ARG A 139 3.83 13.50 -4.22
CA ARG A 139 2.58 12.83 -4.59
C ARG A 139 1.86 13.56 -5.72
N SER A 140 1.70 14.88 -5.64
CA SER A 140 1.12 15.69 -6.70
C SER A 140 1.87 15.54 -8.02
N TRP A 141 3.18 15.53 -7.97
CA TRP A 141 4.03 15.33 -9.14
C TRP A 141 3.81 13.95 -9.78
N VAL A 142 3.74 12.89 -8.97
CA VAL A 142 3.46 11.53 -9.48
C VAL A 142 2.06 11.46 -10.09
N GLU A 143 1.07 12.11 -9.50
CA GLU A 143 -0.29 12.18 -10.05
C GLU A 143 -0.30 12.86 -11.43
N GLU A 144 0.51 13.89 -11.63
CA GLU A 144 0.71 14.51 -12.96
C GLU A 144 1.35 13.54 -13.95
N VAL A 145 2.34 12.76 -13.52
CA VAL A 145 2.98 11.72 -14.34
C VAL A 145 1.95 10.67 -14.76
N VAL A 146 1.14 10.20 -13.82
CA VAL A 146 0.06 9.22 -14.08
C VAL A 146 -0.93 9.78 -15.10
N SER A 147 -1.36 11.03 -14.93
CA SER A 147 -2.27 11.70 -15.87
C SER A 147 -1.68 11.79 -17.27
N ARG A 148 -0.40 12.11 -17.39
CA ARG A 148 0.31 12.15 -18.66
C ARG A 148 0.34 10.78 -19.34
N LEU A 149 0.59 9.72 -18.58
CA LEU A 149 0.69 8.36 -19.10
C LEU A 149 -0.66 7.79 -19.54
N ARG A 150 -1.75 8.27 -18.95
CA ARG A 150 -3.11 7.84 -19.27
C ARG A 150 -3.77 8.66 -20.39
N ALA A 151 -3.17 9.73 -20.76
CA ALA A 151 -3.68 10.59 -21.85
C ALA A 151 -3.58 9.93 -23.23
#